data_ec101979f3c6f09881c2a404c29039bd
#
_entry.id   ec101979f3c6f09881c2a404c29039bd
#
_cell.length_a   1.000
_cell.length_b   1.000
_cell.length_c   1.000
_cell.angle_alpha   90.00
_cell.angle_beta   90.00
_cell.angle_gamma   90.00
#
_symmetry.space_group_name_H-M   'P 1'
#
loop_
_entity.id
_entity.type
_entity.pdbx_description
1 polymer ?
#
loop_
_entity_poly.entity_id
_entity_poly.type
_entity_poly.pdbx_seq_one_letter_code
_entity_poly.pdbx_strand_id
1 'polypeptide(L)'
;MGASVSASITENAMMTHHRLNGRFTEWKGLLLNFRKARQYTDELVERFSVSLGSQAQPFKSLSGGNQQKLILGRELMLDSPFVLLDQPTRGLDVGSIEYVHSQILKMRENGRAVLLFSADLEELLRLADRIVVMFRGRMVADLPVETTNVEEIGYLMLEGKHRNYEQEAS
;
A
#
# COMPACT_ATOMS: atom_id res chain seq x y z
N MET A 1 -6.18 3.87 -7.44
CA MET A 1 -6.90 3.25 -6.30
C MET A 1 -7.76 2.10 -6.82
N GLY A 2 -7.63 0.91 -6.23
CA GLY A 2 -8.44 -0.25 -6.59
C GLY A 2 -9.81 -0.27 -5.86
N ALA A 3 -10.61 0.79 -5.97
CA ALA A 3 -11.91 0.91 -5.32
C ALA A 3 -12.98 1.51 -6.25
N SER A 4 -14.23 1.13 -6.02
CA SER A 4 -15.40 1.74 -6.67
C SER A 4 -15.95 2.87 -5.81
N VAL A 5 -15.86 4.11 -6.29
CA VAL A 5 -16.22 5.32 -5.52
C VAL A 5 -17.71 5.41 -5.16
N SER A 6 -18.58 4.80 -5.96
CA SER A 6 -20.03 4.78 -5.76
C SER A 6 -20.55 3.55 -5.01
N ALA A 7 -19.75 2.48 -4.96
CA ALA A 7 -20.11 1.29 -4.22
C ALA A 7 -20.01 1.53 -2.70
N SER A 8 -20.75 0.73 -1.92
CA SER A 8 -20.72 0.79 -0.46
C SER A 8 -19.35 0.39 0.11
N ILE A 9 -19.14 0.71 1.36
CA ILE A 9 -17.92 0.32 2.09
C ILE A 9 -17.82 -1.22 2.15
N THR A 10 -18.92 -1.91 2.44
CA THR A 10 -18.95 -3.40 2.44
C THR A 10 -18.57 -3.98 1.07
N GLU A 11 -19.12 -3.44 -0.03
CA GLU A 11 -18.77 -3.91 -1.37
C GLU A 11 -17.29 -3.68 -1.69
N ASN A 12 -16.74 -2.52 -1.30
CA ASN A 12 -15.31 -2.25 -1.46
C ASN A 12 -14.44 -3.16 -0.58
N ALA A 13 -14.84 -3.43 0.65
CA ALA A 13 -14.10 -4.31 1.56
C ALA A 13 -13.98 -5.73 1.01
N MET A 14 -15.03 -6.26 0.37
CA MET A 14 -15.07 -7.62 -0.16
C MET A 14 -14.52 -7.77 -1.59
N MET A 15 -14.20 -6.68 -2.30
CA MET A 15 -14.01 -6.64 -3.76
C MET A 15 -12.95 -7.61 -4.30
N THR A 16 -11.84 -7.82 -3.61
CA THR A 16 -10.77 -8.75 -4.00
C THR A 16 -10.99 -10.16 -3.46
N HIS A 17 -11.63 -10.29 -2.30
CA HIS A 17 -11.74 -11.55 -1.56
C HIS A 17 -12.79 -12.53 -2.12
N HIS A 18 -13.84 -12.03 -2.80
CA HIS A 18 -14.95 -12.89 -3.24
C HIS A 18 -14.51 -13.91 -4.29
N ARG A 19 -13.50 -13.62 -5.11
CA ARG A 19 -12.98 -14.54 -6.14
C ARG A 19 -11.87 -15.45 -5.63
N LEU A 20 -11.04 -14.97 -4.68
CA LEU A 20 -9.83 -15.67 -4.28
C LEU A 20 -10.10 -16.78 -3.26
N ASN A 21 -11.00 -16.56 -2.30
CA ASN A 21 -11.16 -17.47 -1.16
C ASN A 21 -12.56 -18.09 -1.01
N GLY A 22 -13.52 -17.74 -1.88
CA GLY A 22 -14.91 -18.20 -1.71
C GLY A 22 -15.57 -17.78 -0.38
N ARG A 23 -14.90 -16.89 0.39
CA ARG A 23 -15.25 -16.55 1.78
C ARG A 23 -16.66 -15.94 1.89
N PHE A 24 -17.08 -15.21 0.86
CA PHE A 24 -18.36 -14.51 0.82
C PHE A 24 -19.38 -15.15 -0.12
N THR A 25 -19.08 -16.32 -0.66
CA THR A 25 -19.96 -17.00 -1.60
C THR A 25 -20.54 -18.27 -0.99
N GLU A 26 -21.76 -18.56 -1.37
CA GLU A 26 -22.47 -19.80 -1.08
C GLU A 26 -22.86 -20.50 -2.38
N TRP A 27 -23.27 -21.76 -2.30
CA TRP A 27 -23.68 -22.55 -3.46
C TRP A 27 -22.63 -22.55 -4.60
N LYS A 28 -21.37 -22.91 -4.26
CA LYS A 28 -20.26 -22.98 -5.23
C LYS A 28 -19.98 -21.67 -5.97
N GLY A 29 -20.19 -20.53 -5.31
CA GLY A 29 -19.90 -19.21 -5.89
C GLY A 29 -21.09 -18.50 -6.55
N LEU A 30 -22.30 -19.09 -6.50
CA LEU A 30 -23.48 -18.56 -7.18
C LEU A 30 -24.16 -17.42 -6.39
N LEU A 31 -24.08 -17.43 -5.06
CA LEU A 31 -24.72 -16.44 -4.20
C LEU A 31 -23.71 -15.74 -3.30
N LEU A 32 -23.86 -14.44 -3.15
CA LEU A 32 -23.08 -13.62 -2.20
C LEU A 32 -23.74 -13.61 -0.83
N ASN A 33 -22.98 -13.96 0.20
CA ASN A 33 -23.43 -13.86 1.59
C ASN A 33 -23.08 -12.49 2.17
N PHE A 34 -24.00 -11.55 2.07
CA PHE A 34 -23.81 -10.18 2.59
C PHE A 34 -23.67 -10.12 4.11
N ARG A 35 -24.17 -11.11 4.85
CA ARG A 35 -23.97 -11.18 6.30
C ARG A 35 -22.50 -11.40 6.63
N LYS A 36 -21.86 -12.36 5.96
CA LYS A 36 -20.41 -12.62 6.11
C LYS A 36 -19.58 -11.43 5.65
N ALA A 37 -19.99 -10.76 4.56
CA ALA A 37 -19.33 -9.57 4.07
C ALA A 37 -19.37 -8.42 5.08
N ARG A 38 -20.51 -8.18 5.75
CA ARG A 38 -20.63 -7.18 6.81
C ARG A 38 -19.77 -7.49 8.01
N GLN A 39 -19.78 -8.74 8.49
CA GLN A 39 -18.93 -9.16 9.62
C GLN A 39 -17.42 -8.95 9.30
N TYR A 40 -17.02 -9.30 8.10
CA TYR A 40 -15.67 -9.05 7.63
C TYR A 40 -15.34 -7.54 7.57
N THR A 41 -16.29 -6.73 7.15
CA THR A 41 -16.13 -5.26 7.11
C THR A 41 -16.01 -4.70 8.53
N ASP A 42 -16.78 -5.22 9.51
CA ASP A 42 -16.64 -4.84 10.94
C ASP A 42 -15.23 -5.15 11.45
N GLU A 43 -14.73 -6.36 11.19
CA GLU A 43 -13.36 -6.78 11.56
C GLU A 43 -12.30 -5.87 10.92
N LEU A 44 -12.45 -5.54 9.64
CA LEU A 44 -11.55 -4.65 8.92
C LEU A 44 -11.56 -3.24 9.53
N VAL A 45 -12.75 -2.69 9.73
CA VAL A 45 -12.97 -1.34 10.27
C VAL A 45 -12.34 -1.20 11.65
N GLU A 46 -12.54 -2.18 12.53
CA GLU A 46 -11.97 -2.21 13.86
C GLU A 46 -10.44 -2.33 13.80
N ARG A 47 -9.93 -3.34 13.08
CA ARG A 47 -8.49 -3.64 13.02
C ARG A 47 -7.66 -2.52 12.40
N PHE A 48 -8.21 -1.80 11.42
CA PHE A 48 -7.51 -0.73 10.70
C PHE A 48 -7.97 0.67 11.12
N SER A 49 -8.78 0.77 12.19
CA SER A 49 -9.25 2.04 12.76
C SER A 49 -9.85 2.96 11.69
N VAL A 50 -10.73 2.40 10.84
CA VAL A 50 -11.43 3.15 9.80
C VAL A 50 -12.61 3.88 10.43
N SER A 51 -12.65 5.21 10.36
CA SER A 51 -13.79 5.98 10.84
C SER A 51 -14.85 6.10 9.75
N LEU A 52 -16.07 5.64 10.04
CA LEU A 52 -17.22 5.68 9.14
C LEU A 52 -18.52 5.83 9.91
N GLY A 53 -19.57 6.34 9.23
CA GLY A 53 -20.90 6.45 9.82
C GLY A 53 -21.73 5.17 9.63
N SER A 54 -21.62 4.52 8.46
CA SER A 54 -22.34 3.29 8.13
C SER A 54 -21.59 2.52 7.04
N GLN A 55 -21.58 1.19 7.12
CA GLN A 55 -21.00 0.34 6.07
C GLN A 55 -21.76 0.39 4.74
N ALA A 56 -23.02 0.85 4.75
CA ALA A 56 -23.84 1.00 3.56
C ALA A 56 -23.57 2.32 2.81
N GLN A 57 -22.83 3.26 3.44
CA GLN A 57 -22.51 4.53 2.78
C GLN A 57 -21.56 4.33 1.59
N PRO A 58 -21.59 5.21 0.57
CA PRO A 58 -20.67 5.15 -0.56
C PRO A 58 -19.23 5.37 -0.12
N PHE A 59 -18.29 4.66 -0.72
CA PHE A 59 -16.86 4.79 -0.43
C PHE A 59 -16.33 6.24 -0.53
N LYS A 60 -16.83 7.02 -1.50
CA LYS A 60 -16.48 8.43 -1.69
C LYS A 60 -16.81 9.34 -0.50
N SER A 61 -17.68 8.91 0.42
CA SER A 61 -18.06 9.69 1.61
C SER A 61 -16.99 9.63 2.72
N LEU A 62 -16.03 8.71 2.62
CA LEU A 62 -14.90 8.64 3.53
C LEU A 62 -13.87 9.74 3.24
N SER A 63 -13.19 10.23 4.28
CA SER A 63 -11.97 11.02 4.10
C SER A 63 -10.88 10.22 3.38
N GLY A 64 -9.93 10.90 2.72
CA GLY A 64 -8.84 10.25 1.99
C GLY A 64 -8.06 9.24 2.85
N GLY A 65 -7.75 9.59 4.10
CA GLY A 65 -7.08 8.69 5.04
C GLY A 65 -7.92 7.44 5.36
N ASN A 66 -9.23 7.57 5.57
CA ASN A 66 -10.11 6.42 5.81
C ASN A 66 -10.30 5.56 4.55
N GLN A 67 -10.33 6.17 3.36
CA GLN A 67 -10.33 5.45 2.10
C GLN A 67 -9.08 4.57 1.97
N GLN A 68 -7.92 5.14 2.27
CA GLN A 68 -6.63 4.43 2.20
C GLN A 68 -6.54 3.32 3.25
N LYS A 69 -6.96 3.58 4.49
CA LYS A 69 -7.04 2.56 5.55
C LYS A 69 -7.92 1.39 5.15
N LEU A 70 -9.08 1.64 4.52
CA LEU A 70 -9.98 0.59 4.07
C LEU A 70 -9.34 -0.26 2.97
N ILE A 71 -8.73 0.38 1.96
CA ILE A 71 -8.06 -0.33 0.85
C ILE A 71 -6.88 -1.14 1.37
N LEU A 72 -6.01 -0.51 2.17
CA LEU A 72 -4.86 -1.18 2.75
C LEU A 72 -5.29 -2.35 3.64
N GLY A 73 -6.29 -2.13 4.51
CA GLY A 73 -6.85 -3.18 5.38
C GLY A 73 -7.36 -4.36 4.57
N ARG A 74 -8.09 -4.12 3.50
CA ARG A 74 -8.58 -5.15 2.58
C ARG A 74 -7.44 -6.01 2.02
N GLU A 75 -6.39 -5.37 1.50
CA GLU A 75 -5.25 -6.08 0.91
C GLU A 75 -4.41 -6.81 1.98
N LEU A 76 -4.29 -6.23 3.18
CA LEU A 76 -3.51 -6.83 4.27
C LEU A 76 -4.21 -8.01 4.95
N MET A 77 -5.54 -8.03 4.94
CA MET A 77 -6.32 -9.17 5.42
C MET A 77 -6.31 -10.35 4.43
N LEU A 78 -5.77 -10.17 3.21
CA LEU A 78 -5.32 -11.27 2.36
C LEU A 78 -4.00 -11.79 2.94
N ASP A 79 -3.95 -13.07 3.26
CA ASP A 79 -2.71 -13.71 3.74
C ASP A 79 -1.79 -14.03 2.55
N SER A 80 -1.33 -12.97 1.88
CA SER A 80 -0.42 -13.06 0.74
C SER A 80 1.03 -12.95 1.22
N PRO A 81 1.94 -13.82 0.78
CA PRO A 81 3.37 -13.71 1.11
C PRO A 81 4.06 -12.53 0.45
N PHE A 82 3.44 -11.92 -0.57
CA PHE A 82 3.95 -10.77 -1.32
C PHE A 82 2.89 -9.69 -1.45
N VAL A 83 3.27 -8.43 -1.24
CA VAL A 83 2.40 -7.26 -1.40
C VAL A 83 3.10 -6.20 -2.24
N LEU A 84 2.37 -5.65 -3.22
CA LEU A 84 2.80 -4.51 -4.02
C LEU A 84 2.01 -3.27 -3.60
N LEU A 85 2.72 -2.21 -3.22
CA LEU A 85 2.17 -0.92 -2.82
C LEU A 85 2.65 0.17 -3.78
N ASP A 86 1.73 0.88 -4.40
CA ASP A 86 2.02 1.99 -5.31
C ASP A 86 1.51 3.29 -4.70
N GLN A 87 2.43 4.18 -4.32
CA GLN A 87 2.16 5.50 -3.72
C GLN A 87 1.17 5.42 -2.53
N PRO A 88 1.40 4.54 -1.52
CA PRO A 88 0.39 4.23 -0.49
C PRO A 88 0.07 5.41 0.42
N THR A 89 0.96 6.40 0.52
CA THR A 89 0.83 7.56 1.40
C THR A 89 0.42 8.84 0.68
N ARG A 90 0.30 8.80 -0.65
CA ARG A 90 0.04 9.99 -1.46
C ARG A 90 -1.28 10.68 -1.08
N GLY A 91 -1.19 11.96 -0.67
CA GLY A 91 -2.35 12.78 -0.35
C GLY A 91 -2.98 12.48 1.02
N LEU A 92 -2.26 11.81 1.91
CA LEU A 92 -2.67 11.56 3.27
C LEU A 92 -2.16 12.65 4.23
N ASP A 93 -2.87 12.79 5.36
CA ASP A 93 -2.38 13.54 6.52
C ASP A 93 -1.26 12.76 7.25
N VAL A 94 -0.47 13.47 8.05
CA VAL A 94 0.70 12.92 8.77
C VAL A 94 0.34 11.67 9.61
N GLY A 95 -0.77 11.71 10.35
CA GLY A 95 -1.18 10.59 11.18
C GLY A 95 -1.56 9.35 10.36
N SER A 96 -2.17 9.54 9.20
CA SER A 96 -2.48 8.46 8.26
C SER A 96 -1.22 7.89 7.59
N ILE A 97 -0.22 8.74 7.29
CA ILE A 97 1.08 8.30 6.76
C ILE A 97 1.78 7.39 7.79
N GLU A 98 1.91 7.83 9.03
CA GLU A 98 2.54 7.04 10.10
C GLU A 98 1.83 5.70 10.33
N TYR A 99 0.50 5.71 10.25
CA TYR A 99 -0.27 4.47 10.32
C TYR A 99 0.10 3.50 9.17
N VAL A 100 0.11 3.97 7.91
CA VAL A 100 0.49 3.16 6.73
C VAL A 100 1.90 2.60 6.91
N HIS A 101 2.87 3.44 7.30
CA HIS A 101 4.25 3.03 7.56
C HIS A 101 4.32 1.91 8.61
N SER A 102 3.57 2.06 9.71
CA SER A 102 3.53 1.02 10.76
C SER A 102 2.99 -0.31 10.24
N GLN A 103 2.00 -0.29 9.33
CA GLN A 103 1.48 -1.52 8.73
C GLN A 103 2.50 -2.17 7.77
N ILE A 104 3.23 -1.37 6.98
CA ILE A 104 4.29 -1.87 6.08
C ILE A 104 5.41 -2.55 6.90
N LEU A 105 5.87 -1.91 7.97
CA LEU A 105 6.88 -2.50 8.87
C LEU A 105 6.39 -3.81 9.50
N LYS A 106 5.15 -3.85 9.99
CA LYS A 106 4.55 -5.10 10.51
C LYS A 106 4.48 -6.22 9.48
N MET A 107 4.23 -5.92 8.20
CA MET A 107 4.28 -6.93 7.15
C MET A 107 5.68 -7.54 7.03
N ARG A 108 6.70 -6.70 6.99
CA ARG A 108 8.10 -7.12 6.95
C ARG A 108 8.47 -7.99 8.16
N GLU A 109 8.11 -7.56 9.37
CA GLU A 109 8.33 -8.31 10.61
C GLU A 109 7.64 -9.70 10.59
N ASN A 110 6.50 -9.81 9.92
CA ASN A 110 5.79 -11.07 9.72
C ASN A 110 6.32 -11.91 8.54
N GLY A 111 7.50 -11.58 7.99
CA GLY A 111 8.15 -12.32 6.92
C GLY A 111 7.51 -12.17 5.53
N ARG A 112 6.68 -11.15 5.32
CA ARG A 112 6.10 -10.86 4.01
C ARG A 112 7.06 -10.04 3.16
N ALA A 113 7.15 -10.33 1.87
CA ALA A 113 7.87 -9.50 0.92
C ALA A 113 6.99 -8.30 0.51
N VAL A 114 7.56 -7.09 0.57
CA VAL A 114 6.88 -5.85 0.17
C VAL A 114 7.65 -5.19 -0.96
N LEU A 115 6.97 -4.92 -2.07
CA LEU A 115 7.48 -4.06 -3.15
C LEU A 115 6.75 -2.71 -3.06
N LEU A 116 7.50 -1.68 -2.67
CA LEU A 116 6.99 -0.33 -2.50
C LEU A 116 7.45 0.57 -3.64
N PHE A 117 6.50 1.20 -4.34
CA PHE A 117 6.77 2.31 -5.23
C PHE A 117 6.40 3.61 -4.51
N SER A 118 7.35 4.52 -4.39
CA SER A 118 7.11 5.86 -3.84
C SER A 118 7.95 6.90 -4.56
N ALA A 119 7.41 8.11 -4.71
CA ALA A 119 8.14 9.29 -5.12
C ALA A 119 8.75 10.04 -3.92
N ASP A 120 8.38 9.67 -2.71
CA ASP A 120 8.92 10.21 -1.48
C ASP A 120 10.17 9.41 -1.08
N LEU A 121 11.34 10.04 -1.23
CA LEU A 121 12.62 9.39 -0.95
C LEU A 121 12.83 9.15 0.54
N GLU A 122 12.30 10.01 1.41
CA GLU A 122 12.38 9.83 2.86
C GLU A 122 11.54 8.61 3.31
N GLU A 123 10.36 8.41 2.68
CA GLU A 123 9.56 7.22 2.89
C GLU A 123 10.33 5.95 2.52
N LEU A 124 10.98 5.94 1.35
CA LEU A 124 11.78 4.78 0.90
C LEU A 124 12.94 4.50 1.84
N LEU A 125 13.73 5.52 2.23
CA LEU A 125 14.85 5.36 3.15
C LEU A 125 14.42 4.85 4.54
N ARG A 126 13.20 5.21 4.98
CA ARG A 126 12.65 4.78 6.26
C ARG A 126 12.14 3.35 6.28
N LEU A 127 11.60 2.86 5.16
CA LEU A 127 10.84 1.60 5.12
C LEU A 127 11.55 0.46 4.42
N ALA A 128 12.41 0.75 3.44
CA ALA A 128 13.02 -0.26 2.59
C ALA A 128 14.30 -0.85 3.23
N ASP A 129 14.60 -2.09 2.87
CA ASP A 129 15.92 -2.71 3.11
C ASP A 129 16.85 -2.46 1.90
N ARG A 130 16.25 -2.36 0.69
CA ARG A 130 16.94 -2.11 -0.58
C ARG A 130 16.14 -1.17 -1.44
N ILE A 131 16.82 -0.29 -2.18
CA ILE A 131 16.22 0.69 -3.08
C ILE A 131 16.69 0.43 -4.51
N VAL A 132 15.73 0.20 -5.40
CA VAL A 132 15.96 0.06 -6.82
C VAL A 132 15.61 1.37 -7.51
N VAL A 133 16.59 1.96 -8.21
CA VAL A 133 16.37 3.21 -8.95
C VAL A 133 16.10 2.89 -10.42
N MET A 134 15.04 3.50 -10.94
CA MET A 134 14.66 3.37 -12.34
C MET A 134 14.86 4.68 -13.10
N PHE A 135 15.48 4.61 -14.27
CA PHE A 135 15.66 5.74 -15.18
C PHE A 135 15.32 5.31 -16.60
N ARG A 136 14.41 6.05 -17.26
CA ARG A 136 13.97 5.79 -18.66
C ARG A 136 13.63 4.31 -18.93
N GLY A 137 12.89 3.69 -18.01
CA GLY A 137 12.44 2.30 -18.16
C GLY A 137 13.50 1.23 -17.90
N ARG A 138 14.65 1.57 -17.32
CA ARG A 138 15.73 0.64 -16.95
C ARG A 138 16.05 0.75 -15.47
N MET A 139 16.38 -0.36 -14.84
CA MET A 139 17.01 -0.35 -13.52
C MET A 139 18.45 0.13 -13.69
N VAL A 140 18.81 1.21 -13.00
CA VAL A 140 20.15 1.83 -13.07
C VAL A 140 20.96 1.62 -11.80
N ALA A 141 20.29 1.33 -10.69
CA ALA A 141 20.96 0.97 -9.44
C ALA A 141 20.06 0.07 -8.58
N ASP A 142 20.71 -0.69 -7.70
CA ASP A 142 20.13 -1.54 -6.66
C ASP A 142 21.01 -1.40 -5.42
N LEU A 143 20.53 -0.63 -4.43
CA LEU A 143 21.32 -0.09 -3.34
C LEU A 143 20.78 -0.58 -1.99
N PRO A 144 21.65 -1.04 -1.06
CA PRO A 144 21.28 -1.24 0.33
C PRO A 144 20.94 0.11 0.96
N VAL A 145 19.84 0.20 1.73
CA VAL A 145 19.41 1.47 2.33
C VAL A 145 20.45 2.03 3.31
N GLU A 146 21.17 1.16 4.02
CA GLU A 146 22.16 1.54 5.05
C GLU A 146 23.34 2.35 4.51
N THR A 147 23.64 2.23 3.21
CA THR A 147 24.77 2.90 2.54
C THR A 147 24.32 3.96 1.54
N THR A 148 23.04 4.27 1.49
CA THR A 148 22.44 5.15 0.47
C THR A 148 21.86 6.41 1.11
N ASN A 149 21.82 7.51 0.37
CA ASN A 149 21.24 8.78 0.79
C ASN A 149 20.35 9.40 -0.30
N VAL A 150 19.61 10.46 0.08
CA VAL A 150 18.67 11.15 -0.81
C VAL A 150 19.37 11.73 -2.02
N GLU A 151 20.58 12.30 -1.85
CA GLU A 151 21.34 12.95 -2.90
C GLU A 151 21.77 11.95 -3.99
N GLU A 152 22.23 10.77 -3.58
CA GLU A 152 22.64 9.71 -4.50
C GLU A 152 21.44 9.17 -5.29
N ILE A 153 20.34 8.88 -4.61
CA ILE A 153 19.11 8.41 -5.27
C ILE A 153 18.61 9.46 -6.25
N GLY A 154 18.55 10.72 -5.82
CA GLY A 154 18.11 11.85 -6.66
C GLY A 154 18.98 12.01 -7.91
N TYR A 155 20.29 11.89 -7.77
CA TYR A 155 21.22 11.97 -8.90
C TYR A 155 21.01 10.81 -9.89
N LEU A 156 20.86 9.58 -9.40
CA LEU A 156 20.58 8.40 -10.22
C LEU A 156 19.24 8.51 -10.96
N MET A 157 18.23 9.10 -10.33
CA MET A 157 16.91 9.34 -10.94
C MET A 157 16.96 10.36 -12.07
N LEU A 158 17.89 11.34 -12.03
CA LEU A 158 18.03 12.40 -13.02
C LEU A 158 18.99 12.02 -14.15
N GLU A 159 20.13 11.43 -13.83
CA GLU A 159 21.23 11.18 -14.76
C GLU A 159 21.32 9.71 -15.24
N GLY A 160 20.72 8.78 -14.51
CA GLY A 160 20.77 7.36 -14.82
C GLY A 160 22.15 6.70 -14.65
N LYS A 161 23.07 7.32 -13.93
CA LYS A 161 24.42 6.83 -13.64
C LYS A 161 24.92 7.33 -12.28
N HIS A 162 25.86 6.63 -11.68
CA HIS A 162 26.49 7.06 -10.43
C HIS A 162 27.26 8.37 -10.62
N ARG A 163 27.32 9.18 -9.56
CA ARG A 163 28.10 10.43 -9.55
C ARG A 163 29.59 10.12 -9.50
N ASN A 164 30.35 10.60 -10.50
CA ASN A 164 31.80 10.48 -10.50
C ASN A 164 32.39 11.70 -9.77
N TYR A 165 32.69 11.57 -8.49
CA TYR A 165 33.30 12.62 -7.67
C TYR A 165 34.71 13.04 -8.14
N GLU A 166 35.37 12.23 -8.97
CA GLU A 166 36.73 12.53 -9.48
C GLU A 166 36.77 13.62 -10.57
N GLN A 167 35.66 13.95 -11.20
CA GLN A 167 35.61 14.95 -12.29
C GLN A 167 35.28 16.37 -11.82
N GLU A 168 34.85 16.59 -10.59
CA GLU A 168 34.50 17.92 -10.06
C GLU A 168 35.67 18.59 -9.28
N ALA A 169 36.82 17.88 -9.13
CA ALA A 169 38.00 18.37 -8.40
C ALA A 169 39.14 18.87 -9.33
N SER A 170 38.82 19.15 -10.61
CA SER A 170 39.83 19.63 -11.59
C SER A 170 39.53 21.03 -12.06
#